data_a11ac49fa0d2279313e061a06d2c6b7e
#
_entry.id   a11ac49fa0d2279313e061a06d2c6b7e
#
_cell.length_a   1.000
_cell.length_b   1.000
_cell.length_c   1.000
_cell.angle_alpha   90.00
_cell.angle_beta   90.00
_cell.angle_gamma   90.00
#
_symmetry.space_group_name_H-M   'P 1'
#
loop_
_entity.id
_entity.type
_entity.pdbx_description
1 polymer ?
#
loop_
_entity_poly.entity_id
_entity_poly.type
_entity_poly.pdbx_seq_one_letter_code
_entity_poly.pdbx_strand_id
1 'polypeptide(L)'
;MKRLKDVQIILTTTITEETEENVIYLIRTCKDIISTRPQFDYNKIFKNNMKQIMRGQEKNEEGKIIVKYMLNQEVKETEKRNIEYKEIKGSSPINAIIDVAEIYINAFLNSRVVGIGTIKWGISDKRIVKGVKLSKDDQDVISRKIAERVGQMKPYVSSDCVEVIFQNIADESKIIEELYVVEVVVKSWTNDILFSTSKGEVYIKTEGGKKKLDAYGIQEELRGRLNGF
;
A
#
# COMPACT_ATOMS: atom_id res chain seq x y z
N MET A 1 24.16 -17.46 10.39
CA MET A 1 24.24 -16.13 9.77
C MET A 1 24.29 -16.13 8.22
N LYS A 2 24.79 -17.15 7.53
CA LYS A 2 24.80 -17.26 6.06
C LYS A 2 23.39 -17.39 5.42
N ARG A 3 22.45 -18.10 6.06
CA ARG A 3 21.11 -18.38 5.52
C ARG A 3 20.15 -17.18 5.40
N LEU A 4 20.32 -16.14 6.19
CA LEU A 4 19.49 -14.93 6.10
C LEU A 4 19.85 -14.03 4.91
N LYS A 5 21.12 -14.04 4.47
CA LYS A 5 21.56 -13.31 3.27
C LYS A 5 20.99 -13.91 1.98
N ASP A 6 20.83 -15.23 1.94
CA ASP A 6 20.32 -15.94 0.75
C ASP A 6 18.82 -15.68 0.55
N VAL A 7 18.04 -15.53 1.63
CA VAL A 7 16.62 -15.16 1.58
C VAL A 7 16.42 -13.74 1.08
N GLN A 8 17.29 -12.82 1.46
CA GLN A 8 17.21 -11.42 1.05
C GLN A 8 17.52 -11.22 -0.44
N ILE A 9 18.42 -12.05 -1.00
CA ILE A 9 18.76 -12.02 -2.44
C ILE A 9 17.60 -12.55 -3.30
N ILE A 10 16.87 -13.56 -2.82
CA ILE A 10 15.73 -14.14 -3.57
C ILE A 10 14.53 -13.18 -3.64
N LEU A 11 14.34 -12.32 -2.64
CA LEU A 11 13.24 -11.35 -2.58
C LEU A 11 13.49 -10.06 -3.38
N THR A 12 14.73 -9.80 -3.79
CA THR A 12 15.11 -8.61 -4.55
C THR A 12 15.27 -8.85 -6.05
N THR A 13 15.13 -10.09 -6.52
CA THR A 13 15.19 -10.38 -7.97
C THR A 13 13.86 -9.99 -8.59
N THR A 14 13.87 -8.98 -9.44
CA THR A 14 12.74 -8.50 -10.25
C THR A 14 12.11 -9.68 -10.99
N ILE A 15 10.83 -9.93 -10.77
CA ILE A 15 10.06 -10.87 -11.57
C ILE A 15 9.80 -10.17 -12.91
N THR A 16 10.77 -10.26 -13.81
CA THR A 16 10.53 -10.03 -15.24
C THR A 16 9.89 -11.30 -15.78
N GLU A 17 8.87 -11.15 -16.60
CA GLU A 17 8.03 -12.11 -17.38
C GLU A 17 8.56 -13.54 -17.61
N GLU A 18 9.17 -14.18 -16.63
CA GLU A 18 9.60 -15.56 -16.71
C GLU A 18 8.61 -16.47 -15.99
N THR A 19 7.85 -17.16 -16.80
CA THR A 19 7.07 -18.37 -16.63
C THR A 19 6.58 -18.76 -15.22
N GLU A 20 5.33 -19.20 -15.14
CA GLU A 20 4.66 -19.81 -13.98
C GLU A 20 5.54 -20.83 -13.21
N GLU A 21 6.46 -21.50 -13.88
CA GLU A 21 7.40 -22.48 -13.32
C GLU A 21 8.44 -21.84 -12.38
N ASN A 22 8.95 -20.64 -12.69
CA ASN A 22 9.91 -19.95 -11.84
C ASN A 22 9.27 -19.41 -10.56
N VAL A 23 8.02 -18.99 -10.65
CA VAL A 23 7.22 -18.60 -9.47
C VAL A 23 6.97 -19.81 -8.57
N ILE A 24 6.67 -20.96 -9.14
CA ILE A 24 6.45 -22.23 -8.42
C ILE A 24 7.75 -22.71 -7.76
N TYR A 25 8.90 -22.57 -8.42
CA TYR A 25 10.21 -22.90 -7.86
C TYR A 25 10.56 -22.00 -6.66
N LEU A 26 10.35 -20.69 -6.79
CA LEU A 26 10.52 -19.73 -5.69
C LEU A 26 9.62 -20.08 -4.49
N ILE A 27 8.35 -20.42 -4.75
CA ILE A 27 7.39 -20.81 -3.71
C ILE A 27 7.83 -22.11 -3.00
N ARG A 28 8.37 -23.09 -3.71
CA ARG A 28 8.88 -24.35 -3.13
C ARG A 28 10.10 -24.10 -2.27
N THR A 29 11.06 -23.31 -2.77
CA THR A 29 12.29 -22.96 -2.02
C THR A 29 11.98 -22.14 -0.78
N CYS A 30 11.01 -21.21 -0.85
CA CYS A 30 10.54 -20.49 0.32
C CYS A 30 9.79 -21.40 1.32
N LYS A 31 9.01 -22.40 0.87
CA LYS A 31 8.35 -23.37 1.76
C LYS A 31 9.34 -24.16 2.62
N ASP A 32 10.45 -24.58 2.03
CA ASP A 32 11.48 -25.36 2.76
C ASP A 32 12.21 -24.51 3.82
N ILE A 33 12.32 -23.19 3.57
CA ILE A 33 12.93 -22.24 4.51
C ILE A 33 11.94 -21.85 5.63
N ILE A 34 10.65 -21.80 5.33
CA ILE A 34 9.55 -21.36 6.23
C ILE A 34 9.00 -22.50 7.07
N SER A 35 9.22 -23.77 6.71
CA SER A 35 8.77 -24.95 7.48
C SER A 35 9.30 -25.00 8.93
N THR A 36 10.24 -24.13 9.27
CA THR A 36 10.75 -23.95 10.63
C THR A 36 9.99 -22.95 11.51
N ARG A 37 8.94 -22.26 10.98
CA ARG A 37 8.09 -21.34 11.75
C ARG A 37 6.59 -21.62 11.48
N PRO A 38 5.91 -22.39 12.33
CA PRO A 38 4.58 -22.94 12.05
C PRO A 38 3.37 -21.98 12.16
N GLN A 39 3.56 -20.65 12.31
CA GLN A 39 2.47 -19.73 12.63
C GLN A 39 1.99 -18.80 11.49
N PHE A 40 2.57 -18.87 10.29
CA PHE A 40 2.16 -17.97 9.20
C PHE A 40 1.75 -18.71 7.94
N ASP A 41 0.47 -18.56 7.54
CA ASP A 41 -0.01 -19.07 6.25
C ASP A 41 0.34 -18.09 5.11
N TYR A 42 1.61 -18.10 4.72
CA TYR A 42 2.15 -17.27 3.63
C TYR A 42 1.47 -17.56 2.28
N ASN A 43 0.97 -18.79 2.05
CA ASN A 43 0.28 -19.14 0.81
C ASN A 43 -1.04 -18.39 0.66
N LYS A 44 -1.77 -18.16 1.75
CA LYS A 44 -3.03 -17.41 1.75
C LYS A 44 -2.78 -15.93 1.51
N ILE A 45 -1.74 -15.38 2.14
CA ILE A 45 -1.33 -13.98 1.97
C ILE A 45 -0.83 -13.75 0.54
N PHE A 46 0.04 -14.63 0.02
CA PHE A 46 0.59 -14.52 -1.32
C PHE A 46 -0.47 -14.68 -2.41
N LYS A 47 -1.36 -15.68 -2.33
CA LYS A 47 -2.47 -15.85 -3.28
C LYS A 47 -3.45 -14.68 -3.26
N ASN A 48 -3.75 -14.13 -2.09
CA ASN A 48 -4.62 -12.95 -1.99
C ASN A 48 -3.92 -11.70 -2.55
N ASN A 49 -2.61 -11.55 -2.34
CA ASN A 49 -1.83 -10.43 -2.86
C ASN A 49 -1.67 -10.52 -4.37
N MET A 50 -1.39 -11.70 -4.93
CA MET A 50 -1.33 -11.91 -6.39
C MET A 50 -2.67 -11.64 -7.06
N LYS A 51 -3.79 -12.07 -6.47
CA LYS A 51 -5.14 -11.72 -6.98
C LYS A 51 -5.41 -10.22 -6.95
N GLN A 52 -4.88 -9.48 -5.96
CA GLN A 52 -5.03 -8.02 -5.90
C GLN A 52 -4.11 -7.28 -6.89
N ILE A 53 -2.89 -7.77 -7.11
CA ILE A 53 -1.93 -7.20 -8.08
C ILE A 53 -2.42 -7.39 -9.51
N MET A 54 -3.04 -8.53 -9.84
CA MET A 54 -3.61 -8.81 -11.16
C MET A 54 -4.94 -8.08 -11.44
N ARG A 55 -5.51 -7.37 -10.47
CA ARG A 55 -6.77 -6.59 -10.59
C ARG A 55 -6.65 -5.22 -11.24
N GLY A 56 -5.57 -4.93 -11.95
CA GLY A 56 -5.51 -3.83 -12.89
C GLY A 56 -6.47 -4.10 -14.06
N GLN A 57 -7.63 -3.45 -14.06
CA GLN A 57 -8.66 -3.54 -15.10
C GLN A 57 -9.18 -4.98 -15.36
N GLU A 58 -9.93 -5.54 -14.40
CA GLU A 58 -10.72 -6.74 -14.67
C GLU A 58 -11.73 -6.40 -15.78
N LYS A 59 -11.58 -7.07 -16.93
CA LYS A 59 -12.65 -7.16 -17.92
C LYS A 59 -13.49 -8.38 -17.55
N ASN A 60 -14.82 -8.24 -17.57
CA ASN A 60 -15.70 -9.41 -17.46
C ASN A 60 -15.56 -10.29 -18.71
N GLU A 61 -16.18 -11.47 -18.71
CA GLU A 61 -16.19 -12.42 -19.84
C GLU A 61 -16.70 -11.79 -21.14
N GLU A 62 -17.43 -10.69 -21.06
CA GLU A 62 -17.95 -9.90 -22.19
C GLU A 62 -17.01 -8.75 -22.62
N GLY A 63 -15.81 -8.63 -22.04
CA GLY A 63 -14.86 -7.58 -22.36
C GLY A 63 -15.19 -6.19 -21.79
N LYS A 64 -16.23 -6.08 -20.95
CA LYS A 64 -16.58 -4.83 -20.27
C LYS A 64 -15.61 -4.56 -19.13
N ILE A 65 -15.14 -3.31 -19.04
CA ILE A 65 -14.32 -2.84 -17.93
C ILE A 65 -15.15 -2.89 -16.65
N ILE A 66 -14.68 -3.64 -15.65
CA ILE A 66 -15.28 -3.65 -14.32
C ILE A 66 -14.83 -2.39 -13.59
N VAL A 67 -15.75 -1.49 -13.33
CA VAL A 67 -15.48 -0.27 -12.58
C VAL A 67 -15.72 -0.53 -11.10
N LYS A 68 -14.66 -0.32 -10.31
CA LYS A 68 -14.68 -0.56 -8.85
C LYS A 68 -15.48 0.51 -8.10
N TYR A 69 -15.53 1.74 -8.61
CA TYR A 69 -16.13 2.88 -7.94
C TYR A 69 -17.19 3.54 -8.79
N MET A 70 -18.36 3.77 -8.19
CA MET A 70 -19.46 4.51 -8.79
C MET A 70 -19.61 5.88 -8.10
N LEU A 71 -19.76 6.95 -8.87
CA LEU A 71 -19.91 8.30 -8.35
C LEU A 71 -21.11 8.40 -7.39
N ASN A 72 -20.94 9.10 -6.29
CA ASN A 72 -21.92 9.30 -5.22
C ASN A 72 -22.43 8.03 -4.54
N GLN A 73 -21.88 6.86 -4.83
CA GLN A 73 -22.20 5.63 -4.11
C GLN A 73 -21.33 5.46 -2.86
N GLU A 74 -21.88 4.75 -1.88
CA GLU A 74 -21.18 4.41 -0.67
C GLU A 74 -20.25 3.19 -0.89
N VAL A 75 -19.01 3.31 -0.44
CA VAL A 75 -18.05 2.19 -0.42
C VAL A 75 -18.44 1.23 0.71
N LYS A 76 -18.63 -0.05 0.37
CA LYS A 76 -19.02 -1.10 1.35
C LYS A 76 -17.96 -1.37 2.41
N GLU A 77 -16.69 -1.19 2.05
CA GLU A 77 -15.55 -1.40 2.93
C GLU A 77 -15.45 -0.25 3.94
N THR A 78 -15.33 -0.56 5.22
CA THR A 78 -15.18 0.44 6.29
C THR A 78 -13.71 0.78 6.52
N GLU A 79 -13.43 1.98 7.02
CA GLU A 79 -12.11 2.31 7.55
C GLU A 79 -11.73 1.34 8.66
N LYS A 80 -10.48 0.88 8.60
CA LYS A 80 -9.88 -0.05 9.55
C LYS A 80 -8.44 0.37 9.76
N ARG A 81 -7.75 -0.35 10.65
CA ARG A 81 -6.32 -0.11 10.90
C ARG A 81 -5.45 -0.15 9.64
N ASN A 82 -5.88 -0.87 8.61
CA ASN A 82 -5.17 -1.01 7.34
C ASN A 82 -5.82 -0.27 6.15
N ILE A 83 -6.90 0.49 6.38
CA ILE A 83 -7.60 1.26 5.34
C ILE A 83 -7.90 2.66 5.85
N GLU A 84 -7.61 3.64 5.02
CA GLU A 84 -7.91 5.05 5.28
C GLU A 84 -8.55 5.69 4.08
N TYR A 85 -9.55 6.55 4.29
CA TYR A 85 -10.19 7.36 3.27
C TYR A 85 -9.84 8.84 3.43
N LYS A 86 -9.70 9.54 2.31
CA LYS A 86 -9.45 10.99 2.32
C LYS A 86 -10.26 11.66 1.23
N GLU A 87 -10.98 12.68 1.63
CA GLU A 87 -11.60 13.63 0.70
C GLU A 87 -10.61 14.73 0.36
N ILE A 88 -10.52 15.12 -0.90
CA ILE A 88 -9.76 16.30 -1.32
C ILE A 88 -10.68 17.51 -1.28
N LYS A 89 -10.37 18.43 -0.39
CA LYS A 89 -11.05 19.72 -0.26
C LYS A 89 -10.06 20.82 -0.62
N GLY A 90 -10.14 21.34 -1.83
CA GLY A 90 -9.27 22.45 -2.23
C GLY A 90 -8.81 22.38 -3.68
N SER A 91 -8.06 23.39 -4.11
CA SER A 91 -7.63 23.61 -5.49
C SER A 91 -6.33 22.93 -5.89
N SER A 92 -5.62 22.30 -4.94
CA SER A 92 -4.32 21.64 -5.19
C SER A 92 -4.33 20.16 -4.79
N PRO A 93 -5.03 19.30 -5.53
CA PRO A 93 -5.18 17.89 -5.19
C PRO A 93 -3.84 17.15 -5.19
N ILE A 94 -2.94 17.47 -6.12
CA ILE A 94 -1.65 16.80 -6.28
C ILE A 94 -0.81 16.91 -5.01
N ASN A 95 -0.59 18.14 -4.52
CA ASN A 95 0.20 18.38 -3.31
C ASN A 95 -0.45 17.74 -2.08
N ALA A 96 -1.78 17.84 -1.96
CA ALA A 96 -2.52 17.24 -0.86
C ALA A 96 -2.34 15.71 -0.83
N ILE A 97 -2.35 15.04 -1.99
CA ILE A 97 -2.10 13.60 -2.08
C ILE A 97 -0.65 13.29 -1.68
N ILE A 98 0.34 13.96 -2.28
CA ILE A 98 1.77 13.66 -2.07
C ILE A 98 2.17 13.87 -0.61
N ASP A 99 1.77 14.98 0.01
CA ASP A 99 2.15 15.31 1.38
C ASP A 99 1.53 14.36 2.41
N VAL A 100 0.30 13.94 2.17
CA VAL A 100 -0.40 13.00 3.06
C VAL A 100 0.04 11.56 2.80
N ALA A 101 0.34 11.19 1.54
CA ALA A 101 0.77 9.86 1.16
C ALA A 101 2.02 9.42 1.95
N GLU A 102 3.07 10.24 1.98
CA GLU A 102 4.31 9.90 2.68
C GLU A 102 4.07 9.57 4.16
N ILE A 103 3.23 10.36 4.82
CA ILE A 103 2.91 10.17 6.24
C ILE A 103 2.17 8.84 6.47
N TYR A 104 1.18 8.52 5.63
CA TYR A 104 0.43 7.27 5.77
C TYR A 104 1.23 6.05 5.32
N ILE A 105 2.07 6.17 4.28
CA ILE A 105 3.02 5.12 3.91
C ILE A 105 3.91 4.79 5.10
N ASN A 106 4.51 5.81 5.73
CA ASN A 106 5.32 5.64 6.93
C ASN A 106 4.54 4.98 8.06
N ALA A 107 3.30 5.43 8.31
CA ALA A 107 2.45 4.88 9.36
C ALA A 107 2.07 3.42 9.12
N PHE A 108 1.84 3.00 7.85
CA PHE A 108 1.55 1.61 7.51
C PHE A 108 2.80 0.73 7.60
N LEU A 109 3.96 1.21 7.15
CA LEU A 109 5.24 0.50 7.30
C LEU A 109 5.57 0.26 8.77
N ASN A 110 5.21 1.21 9.64
CA ASN A 110 5.38 1.13 11.08
C ASN A 110 4.20 0.44 11.80
N SER A 111 3.25 -0.13 11.08
CA SER A 111 2.19 -0.90 11.72
C SER A 111 2.78 -2.19 12.33
N ARG A 112 2.31 -2.58 13.52
CA ARG A 112 2.65 -3.88 14.11
C ARG A 112 2.00 -5.06 13.37
N VAL A 113 1.04 -4.78 12.50
CA VAL A 113 0.38 -5.80 11.68
C VAL A 113 1.07 -5.85 10.33
N VAL A 114 1.76 -6.94 10.05
CA VAL A 114 2.32 -7.24 8.72
C VAL A 114 1.18 -7.48 7.74
N GLY A 115 1.25 -6.85 6.58
CA GLY A 115 0.23 -7.00 5.55
C GLY A 115 0.13 -5.81 4.60
N ILE A 116 -1.07 -5.55 4.13
CA ILE A 116 -1.35 -4.48 3.17
C ILE A 116 -2.11 -3.34 3.88
N GLY A 117 -1.54 -2.14 3.82
CA GLY A 117 -2.20 -0.89 4.16
C GLY A 117 -2.61 -0.15 2.89
N THR A 118 -3.75 0.52 2.91
CA THR A 118 -4.22 1.29 1.74
C THR A 118 -4.81 2.63 2.19
N ILE A 119 -4.34 3.71 1.57
CA ILE A 119 -5.01 5.01 1.68
C ILE A 119 -5.64 5.36 0.33
N LYS A 120 -6.87 5.87 0.37
CA LYS A 120 -7.69 6.14 -0.82
C LYS A 120 -8.19 7.58 -0.79
N TRP A 121 -7.84 8.36 -1.80
CA TRP A 121 -8.35 9.72 -1.98
C TRP A 121 -9.52 9.75 -2.97
N GLY A 122 -10.43 10.69 -2.75
CA GLY A 122 -11.67 10.83 -3.51
C GLY A 122 -12.83 10.09 -2.87
N ILE A 123 -12.70 9.71 -1.59
CA ILE A 123 -13.79 9.14 -0.78
C ILE A 123 -13.94 10.00 0.47
N SER A 124 -15.18 10.43 0.74
CA SER A 124 -15.50 11.26 1.90
C SER A 124 -15.50 10.45 3.21
N ASP A 125 -15.53 11.15 4.35
CA ASP A 125 -15.66 10.55 5.70
C ASP A 125 -16.96 9.73 5.85
N LYS A 126 -17.98 10.03 5.03
CA LYS A 126 -19.21 9.23 4.94
C LYS A 126 -19.10 8.05 3.98
N ARG A 127 -17.91 7.74 3.51
CA ARG A 127 -17.61 6.67 2.54
C ARG A 127 -18.25 6.87 1.16
N ILE A 128 -18.63 8.10 0.82
CA ILE A 128 -19.21 8.40 -0.48
C ILE A 128 -18.10 8.72 -1.48
N VAL A 129 -18.14 8.07 -2.64
CA VAL A 129 -17.20 8.30 -3.74
C VAL A 129 -17.45 9.69 -4.33
N LYS A 130 -16.46 10.56 -4.29
CA LYS A 130 -16.45 11.91 -4.86
C LYS A 130 -15.48 12.05 -6.02
N GLY A 131 -14.41 11.28 -5.99
CA GLY A 131 -13.33 11.33 -6.96
C GLY A 131 -12.37 12.50 -6.78
N VAL A 132 -11.27 12.40 -7.48
CA VAL A 132 -10.26 13.45 -7.64
C VAL A 132 -10.10 13.69 -9.14
N LYS A 133 -10.20 14.94 -9.57
CA LYS A 133 -9.98 15.29 -10.97
C LYS A 133 -8.47 15.41 -11.24
N LEU A 134 -7.95 14.59 -12.15
CA LEU A 134 -6.53 14.50 -12.48
C LEU A 134 -6.36 14.27 -13.98
N SER A 135 -5.50 15.05 -14.62
CA SER A 135 -5.01 14.75 -15.95
C SER A 135 -4.02 13.57 -15.93
N LYS A 136 -3.61 13.10 -17.09
CA LYS A 136 -2.57 12.06 -17.19
C LYS A 136 -1.23 12.54 -16.64
N ASP A 137 -0.86 13.79 -16.90
CA ASP A 137 0.36 14.40 -16.39
C ASP A 137 0.34 14.49 -14.85
N ASP A 138 -0.81 14.79 -14.25
CA ASP A 138 -0.97 14.82 -12.80
C ASP A 138 -0.72 13.44 -12.17
N GLN A 139 -1.22 12.38 -12.81
CA GLN A 139 -1.01 11.01 -12.36
C GLN A 139 0.48 10.63 -12.38
N ASP A 140 1.18 11.00 -13.45
CA ASP A 140 2.62 10.75 -13.59
C ASP A 140 3.44 11.55 -12.56
N VAL A 141 3.05 12.79 -12.28
CA VAL A 141 3.67 13.62 -11.23
C VAL A 141 3.45 13.00 -9.85
N ILE A 142 2.23 12.57 -9.52
CA ILE A 142 1.91 11.94 -8.23
C ILE A 142 2.73 10.68 -8.05
N SER A 143 2.73 9.78 -9.04
CA SER A 143 3.45 8.49 -8.97
C SER A 143 4.95 8.69 -8.77
N ARG A 144 5.56 9.56 -9.56
CA ARG A 144 6.98 9.88 -9.48
C ARG A 144 7.35 10.52 -8.14
N LYS A 145 6.57 11.49 -7.66
CA LYS A 145 6.87 12.20 -6.40
C LYS A 145 6.68 11.30 -5.17
N ILE A 146 5.70 10.41 -5.17
CA ILE A 146 5.55 9.43 -4.11
C ILE A 146 6.74 8.46 -4.11
N ALA A 147 7.16 7.93 -5.25
CA ALA A 147 8.31 7.05 -5.35
C ALA A 147 9.61 7.73 -4.88
N GLU A 148 9.82 9.02 -5.24
CA GLU A 148 10.95 9.83 -4.79
C GLU A 148 10.99 9.96 -3.26
N ARG A 149 9.85 10.27 -2.62
CA ARG A 149 9.76 10.41 -1.16
C ARG A 149 9.95 9.07 -0.43
N VAL A 150 9.40 7.99 -0.97
CA VAL A 150 9.60 6.64 -0.43
C VAL A 150 11.06 6.25 -0.45
N GLY A 151 11.78 6.52 -1.55
CA GLY A 151 13.21 6.25 -1.66
C GLY A 151 14.09 7.06 -0.69
N GLN A 152 13.57 8.17 -0.13
CA GLN A 152 14.25 8.99 0.88
C GLN A 152 13.97 8.55 2.31
N MET A 153 13.04 7.62 2.54
CA MET A 153 12.74 7.08 3.86
C MET A 153 13.93 6.30 4.44
N LYS A 154 14.01 6.25 5.76
CA LYS A 154 15.08 5.54 6.48
C LYS A 154 14.48 4.60 7.53
N PRO A 155 14.94 3.32 7.61
CA PRO A 155 15.82 2.66 6.64
C PRO A 155 15.26 2.70 5.20
N TYR A 156 16.09 2.41 4.22
CA TYR A 156 15.69 2.40 2.80
C TYR A 156 14.43 1.54 2.58
N VAL A 157 13.47 2.09 1.87
CA VAL A 157 12.24 1.41 1.45
C VAL A 157 12.26 1.22 -0.06
N SER A 158 12.15 -0.01 -0.53
CA SER A 158 12.03 -0.28 -1.96
C SER A 158 10.73 0.29 -2.51
N SER A 159 10.78 0.89 -3.69
CA SER A 159 9.59 1.37 -4.40
C SER A 159 8.56 0.28 -4.67
N ASP A 160 8.99 -1.00 -4.76
CA ASP A 160 8.10 -2.15 -4.96
C ASP A 160 7.15 -2.41 -3.78
N CYS A 161 7.43 -1.79 -2.64
CA CYS A 161 6.58 -1.90 -1.46
C CYS A 161 5.40 -0.93 -1.49
N VAL A 162 5.41 0.02 -2.43
CA VAL A 162 4.38 1.05 -2.56
C VAL A 162 3.90 1.12 -3.99
N GLU A 163 2.58 0.95 -4.18
CA GLU A 163 1.93 1.01 -5.48
C GLU A 163 0.92 2.15 -5.49
N VAL A 164 0.93 2.96 -6.54
CA VAL A 164 -0.05 4.04 -6.76
C VAL A 164 -0.98 3.63 -7.89
N ILE A 165 -2.28 3.56 -7.59
CA ILE A 165 -3.30 3.08 -8.51
C ILE A 165 -4.36 4.17 -8.71
N PHE A 166 -4.67 4.48 -9.97
CA PHE A 166 -5.71 5.42 -10.35
C PHE A 166 -6.93 4.64 -10.85
N GLN A 167 -7.92 4.47 -9.97
CA GLN A 167 -9.13 3.72 -10.27
C GLN A 167 -10.16 4.63 -10.93
N ASN A 168 -10.62 4.25 -12.11
CA ASN A 168 -11.69 4.97 -12.80
C ASN A 168 -12.98 4.99 -11.98
N ILE A 169 -13.70 6.08 -12.08
CA ILE A 169 -15.03 6.23 -11.53
C ILE A 169 -16.03 6.22 -12.69
N ALA A 170 -17.14 5.52 -12.51
CA ALA A 170 -18.24 5.58 -13.46
C ALA A 170 -19.46 6.25 -12.86
N ASP A 171 -20.31 6.79 -13.73
CA ASP A 171 -21.68 7.18 -13.44
C ASP A 171 -22.59 6.29 -14.29
N GLU A 172 -23.54 5.62 -13.64
CA GLU A 172 -24.38 4.56 -14.24
C GLU A 172 -23.56 3.49 -15.00
N SER A 173 -23.30 3.68 -16.27
CA SER A 173 -22.54 2.74 -17.11
C SER A 173 -21.38 3.39 -17.86
N LYS A 174 -21.08 4.65 -17.61
CA LYS A 174 -20.04 5.41 -18.33
C LYS A 174 -18.91 5.81 -17.39
N ILE A 175 -17.68 5.55 -17.82
CA ILE A 175 -16.50 6.07 -17.14
C ILE A 175 -16.49 7.58 -17.27
N ILE A 176 -16.26 8.26 -16.16
CA ILE A 176 -16.09 9.72 -16.14
C ILE A 176 -14.61 10.00 -16.41
N GLU A 177 -14.35 10.75 -17.47
CA GLU A 177 -13.00 11.12 -17.84
C GLU A 177 -12.32 11.98 -16.77
N GLU A 178 -11.03 11.76 -16.56
CA GLU A 178 -10.20 12.48 -15.61
C GLU A 178 -10.69 12.47 -14.14
N LEU A 179 -11.60 11.57 -13.77
CA LEU A 179 -12.09 11.44 -12.41
C LEU A 179 -11.71 10.09 -11.81
N TYR A 180 -10.95 10.11 -10.70
CA TYR A 180 -10.34 8.90 -10.13
C TYR A 180 -10.54 8.81 -8.63
N VAL A 181 -10.55 7.57 -8.11
CA VAL A 181 -10.12 7.28 -6.75
C VAL A 181 -8.63 6.93 -6.83
N VAL A 182 -7.80 7.67 -6.11
CA VAL A 182 -6.37 7.40 -6.03
C VAL A 182 -6.10 6.50 -4.84
N GLU A 183 -5.57 5.31 -5.09
CA GLU A 183 -5.20 4.36 -4.06
C GLU A 183 -3.68 4.28 -3.95
N VAL A 184 -3.15 4.42 -2.74
CA VAL A 184 -1.75 4.10 -2.45
C VAL A 184 -1.73 2.87 -1.57
N VAL A 185 -1.21 1.79 -2.11
CA VAL A 185 -1.12 0.48 -1.48
C VAL A 185 0.28 0.28 -0.94
N VAL A 186 0.38 -0.04 0.34
CA VAL A 186 1.65 -0.22 1.05
C VAL A 186 1.76 -1.65 1.54
N LYS A 187 2.84 -2.33 1.16
CA LYS A 187 3.15 -3.70 1.62
C LYS A 187 4.11 -3.61 2.80
N SER A 188 3.65 -3.96 4.00
CA SER A 188 4.47 -4.03 5.21
C SER A 188 4.91 -5.47 5.45
N TRP A 189 6.21 -5.70 5.66
CA TRP A 189 6.80 -7.04 5.79
C TRP A 189 7.54 -7.28 7.11
N THR A 190 7.71 -6.25 7.91
CA THR A 190 8.39 -6.36 9.20
C THR A 190 7.74 -5.48 10.24
N ASN A 191 7.87 -5.87 11.49
CA ASN A 191 7.48 -5.07 12.64
C ASN A 191 8.63 -4.82 13.63
N ASP A 192 9.86 -5.21 13.27
CA ASP A 192 11.02 -5.19 14.18
C ASP A 192 11.73 -3.83 14.19
N ILE A 193 11.53 -3.03 13.15
CA ILE A 193 12.17 -1.72 12.97
C ILE A 193 11.13 -0.61 12.79
N LEU A 194 11.56 0.63 12.98
CA LEU A 194 10.78 1.81 12.66
C LEU A 194 11.40 2.55 11.46
N PHE A 195 10.54 2.93 10.54
CA PHE A 195 10.88 3.78 9.40
C PHE A 195 10.61 5.25 9.73
N SER A 196 11.43 6.13 9.23
CA SER A 196 11.18 7.58 9.26
C SER A 196 10.87 8.11 7.86
N THR A 197 10.09 9.18 7.78
CA THR A 197 9.84 9.93 6.54
C THR A 197 11.14 10.57 6.02
N SER A 198 11.09 11.14 4.81
CA SER A 198 12.19 11.95 4.25
C SER A 198 12.62 13.09 5.17
N LYS A 199 11.72 13.58 6.03
CA LYS A 199 11.96 14.64 7.03
C LYS A 199 12.42 14.12 8.40
N GLY A 200 12.63 12.81 8.56
CA GLY A 200 13.04 12.17 9.82
C GLY A 200 11.90 11.99 10.82
N GLU A 201 10.65 12.17 10.42
CA GLU A 201 9.48 11.99 11.28
C GLU A 201 9.03 10.53 11.28
N VAL A 202 8.55 10.06 12.43
CA VAL A 202 8.04 8.69 12.60
C VAL A 202 6.56 8.74 12.93
N TYR A 203 5.78 8.00 12.16
CA TYR A 203 4.33 7.87 12.38
C TYR A 203 3.95 6.41 12.56
N ILE A 204 2.93 6.15 13.36
CA ILE A 204 2.27 4.85 13.49
C ILE A 204 0.80 4.97 13.10
N LYS A 205 0.26 3.90 12.52
CA LYS A 205 -1.18 3.81 12.21
C LYS A 205 -1.94 3.42 13.48
N THR A 206 -3.00 4.18 13.76
CA THR A 206 -3.96 3.92 14.82
C THR A 206 -5.33 3.56 14.22
N GLU A 207 -6.28 3.15 15.02
CA GLU A 207 -7.65 2.87 14.54
C GLU A 207 -8.35 4.12 13.99
N GLY A 208 -8.10 5.27 14.61
CA GLY A 208 -8.71 6.55 14.20
C GLY A 208 -7.83 7.41 13.30
N GLY A 209 -6.75 6.87 12.71
CA GLY A 209 -5.88 7.66 11.84
C GLY A 209 -4.39 7.36 12.01
N LYS A 210 -3.59 8.37 12.24
CA LYS A 210 -2.14 8.27 12.44
C LYS A 210 -1.69 9.07 13.65
N LYS A 211 -0.61 8.62 14.30
CA LYS A 211 0.05 9.33 15.41
C LYS A 211 1.50 9.57 15.06
N LYS A 212 1.97 10.82 15.18
CA LYS A 212 3.39 11.13 15.15
C LYS A 212 4.02 10.76 16.48
N LEU A 213 5.16 10.09 16.44
CA LEU A 213 5.93 9.75 17.63
C LEU A 213 6.97 10.82 17.90
N ASP A 214 7.11 11.19 19.15
CA ASP A 214 8.26 11.92 19.68
C ASP A 214 9.37 10.94 20.07
N ALA A 215 10.49 11.45 20.58
CA ALA A 215 11.65 10.65 20.97
C ALA A 215 11.29 9.57 22.01
N TYR A 216 10.42 9.90 22.98
CA TYR A 216 9.97 8.96 23.99
C TYR A 216 9.06 7.88 23.38
N GLY A 217 8.10 8.28 22.55
CA GLY A 217 7.21 7.37 21.85
C GLY A 217 7.95 6.39 20.93
N ILE A 218 9.04 6.83 20.28
CA ILE A 218 9.92 5.95 19.50
C ILE A 218 10.57 4.89 20.39
N GLN A 219 11.10 5.27 21.55
CA GLN A 219 11.74 4.34 22.48
C GLN A 219 10.74 3.31 23.01
N GLU A 220 9.55 3.75 23.42
CA GLU A 220 8.48 2.86 23.90
C GLU A 220 8.01 1.88 22.81
N GLU A 221 7.84 2.38 21.58
CA GLU A 221 7.43 1.53 20.47
C GLU A 221 8.49 0.47 20.13
N LEU A 222 9.78 0.83 20.11
CA LEU A 222 10.88 -0.11 19.89
C LEU A 222 10.99 -1.14 21.02
N ARG A 223 10.87 -0.68 22.28
CA ARG A 223 10.87 -1.59 23.45
C ARG A 223 9.74 -2.61 23.36
N GLY A 224 8.54 -2.16 23.00
CA GLY A 224 7.39 -3.05 22.83
C GLY A 224 7.61 -4.10 21.74
N ARG A 225 8.28 -3.74 20.61
CA ARG A 225 8.59 -4.65 19.52
C ARG A 225 9.62 -5.71 19.91
N LEU A 226 10.67 -5.32 20.65
CA LEU A 226 11.72 -6.22 21.10
C LEU A 226 11.21 -7.23 22.14
N ASN A 227 10.24 -6.84 22.97
CA ASN A 227 9.69 -7.68 24.04
C ASN A 227 8.46 -8.49 23.60
N GLY A 228 8.03 -8.38 22.34
CA GLY A 228 6.90 -9.14 21.80
C GLY A 228 5.51 -8.70 22.31
N PHE A 229 5.39 -7.45 22.80
CA PHE A 229 4.13 -6.84 23.26
C PHE A 229 3.48 -5.95 22.20
#